data_83f1d9e2d41937aa5b4e67c1df0c8b6b
#
_entry.id   83f1d9e2d41937aa5b4e67c1df0c8b6b
#
_cell.length_a   1.000
_cell.length_b   1.000
_cell.length_c   1.000
_cell.angle_alpha   90.00
_cell.angle_beta   90.00
_cell.angle_gamma   90.00
#
_symmetry.space_group_name_H-M   'P 1'
#
loop_
_entity.id
_entity.type
_entity.pdbx_description
1 polymer ?
#
loop_
_entity_poly.entity_id
_entity_poly.type
_entity_poly.pdbx_seq_one_letter_code
_entity_poly.pdbx_strand_id
1 'polypeptide(L)'
;MGTDAGWRWPAVVALVVVGAAWFWPLAGELADEPGNLEQIVQSFRNPTEEPAGLGKGVGQVARGTGMASGWLTGVDDIDPFLGELYPAPVWYLLVPLGASAAAAGLGIARLRRRETGQHHFLLPEALAGQAVVWGTVVVSLVAVSRIAGPTYHYLLRWQWVLAALIWLTAGWTLYVTFAVGGCGPPPDGPRRRLLVGVLGAAAIVSSLAMGLAVARVDLPDAVKADAILAVLGPTLDAVADRGPVLVGFEGSTFGEYHSGLVAALEERGLEVWVPDVRALEFGGRRTQQGRTPGATVVIVTGEGIDARLANGEEPLALYDPLTAEEREQLAPLQARIAQAFEDAQAGVAISDPLTDDEEAFVRAMNAKGDRIAVFAEPSSADG
;
A
#
# COMPACT_ATOMS: atom_id res chain seq x y z
N MET A 1 -26.69 20.65 -36.53
CA MET A 1 -25.23 20.51 -36.65
C MET A 1 -24.59 21.61 -35.82
N GLY A 2 -24.03 21.28 -34.65
CA GLY A 2 -23.41 22.30 -33.80
C GLY A 2 -23.27 21.90 -32.34
N THR A 3 -22.65 20.72 -32.00
CA THR A 3 -22.45 20.30 -30.59
C THR A 3 -21.08 19.65 -30.33
N ASP A 4 -20.18 19.61 -31.30
CA ASP A 4 -18.91 18.87 -31.13
C ASP A 4 -17.78 19.66 -30.46
N ALA A 5 -17.98 20.92 -30.13
CA ALA A 5 -16.92 21.76 -29.55
C ALA A 5 -16.83 21.64 -28.02
N GLY A 6 -17.91 21.25 -27.35
CA GLY A 6 -17.99 21.28 -25.88
C GLY A 6 -17.15 20.22 -25.14
N TRP A 7 -16.88 19.06 -25.74
CA TRP A 7 -16.11 17.98 -25.09
C TRP A 7 -14.60 18.06 -25.34
N ARG A 8 -14.17 18.80 -26.39
CA ARG A 8 -12.75 18.88 -26.77
C ARG A 8 -11.89 19.53 -25.69
N TRP A 9 -12.38 20.62 -25.09
CA TRP A 9 -11.65 21.32 -24.06
C TRP A 9 -11.46 20.49 -22.78
N PRO A 10 -12.49 19.86 -22.19
CA PRO A 10 -12.30 18.94 -21.07
C PRO A 10 -11.36 17.77 -21.40
N ALA A 11 -11.41 17.22 -22.61
CA ALA A 11 -10.50 16.15 -23.03
C ALA A 11 -9.05 16.63 -23.12
N VAL A 12 -8.80 17.82 -23.63
CA VAL A 12 -7.45 18.42 -23.67
C VAL A 12 -6.94 18.67 -22.26
N VAL A 13 -7.77 19.23 -21.37
CA VAL A 13 -7.38 19.44 -19.97
C VAL A 13 -7.05 18.12 -19.27
N ALA A 14 -7.86 17.08 -19.47
CA ALA A 14 -7.61 15.75 -18.93
C ALA A 14 -6.29 15.16 -19.44
N LEU A 15 -6.00 15.27 -20.75
CA LEU A 15 -4.74 14.82 -21.32
C LEU A 15 -3.53 15.58 -20.77
N VAL A 16 -3.65 16.89 -20.59
CA VAL A 16 -2.57 17.71 -19.99
C VAL A 16 -2.32 17.30 -18.54
N VAL A 17 -3.39 17.13 -17.76
CA VAL A 17 -3.26 16.70 -16.35
C VAL A 17 -2.65 15.30 -16.26
N VAL A 18 -3.11 14.36 -17.08
CA VAL A 18 -2.53 13.00 -17.14
C VAL A 18 -1.07 13.05 -17.59
N GLY A 19 -0.77 13.82 -18.66
CA GLY A 19 0.60 13.97 -19.15
C GLY A 19 1.53 14.58 -18.10
N ALA A 20 1.06 15.60 -17.37
CA ALA A 20 1.84 16.21 -16.29
C ALA A 20 2.05 15.24 -15.10
N ALA A 21 1.03 14.49 -14.71
CA ALA A 21 1.12 13.49 -13.66
C ALA A 21 2.08 12.33 -13.99
N TRP A 22 2.12 11.93 -15.26
CA TRP A 22 2.97 10.83 -15.74
C TRP A 22 4.34 11.28 -16.25
N PHE A 23 4.60 12.59 -16.30
CA PHE A 23 5.86 13.11 -16.85
C PHE A 23 7.09 12.55 -16.11
N TRP A 24 7.10 12.63 -14.78
CA TRP A 24 8.24 12.16 -13.99
C TRP A 24 8.43 10.64 -14.03
N PRO A 25 7.39 9.80 -13.89
CA PRO A 25 7.52 8.36 -14.12
C PRO A 25 8.08 8.00 -15.49
N LEU A 26 7.61 8.67 -16.56
CA LEU A 26 8.11 8.42 -17.92
C LEU A 26 9.54 8.93 -18.12
N ALA A 27 9.89 10.08 -17.53
CA ALA A 27 11.25 10.59 -17.59
C ALA A 27 12.23 9.66 -16.86
N GLY A 28 11.83 9.09 -15.73
CA GLY A 28 12.59 8.08 -15.00
C GLY A 28 12.79 6.81 -15.82
N GLU A 29 11.71 6.32 -16.48
CA GLU A 29 11.78 5.13 -17.34
C GLU A 29 12.79 5.28 -18.49
N LEU A 30 12.91 6.49 -19.05
CA LEU A 30 13.85 6.79 -20.13
C LEU A 30 15.28 7.09 -19.66
N ALA A 31 15.45 7.41 -18.38
CA ALA A 31 16.72 7.85 -17.81
C ALA A 31 17.48 6.73 -17.07
N ASP A 32 16.75 5.73 -16.58
CA ASP A 32 17.31 4.62 -15.82
C ASP A 32 17.39 3.35 -16.70
N GLU A 33 18.50 2.61 -16.59
CA GLU A 33 18.70 1.31 -17.24
C GLU A 33 19.06 0.25 -16.15
N PRO A 34 18.21 -0.79 -15.93
CA PRO A 34 16.89 -0.99 -16.53
C PRO A 34 15.83 -0.03 -15.98
N GLY A 35 14.90 0.42 -16.83
CA GLY A 35 13.76 1.22 -16.41
C GLY A 35 12.74 0.42 -15.58
N ASN A 36 11.87 1.12 -14.86
CA ASN A 36 10.87 0.47 -14.01
C ASN A 36 9.94 -0.49 -14.77
N LEU A 37 9.55 -0.13 -15.99
CA LEU A 37 8.69 -0.97 -16.82
C LEU A 37 9.40 -2.25 -17.25
N GLU A 38 10.68 -2.15 -17.60
CA GLU A 38 11.50 -3.31 -17.94
C GLU A 38 11.64 -4.25 -16.74
N GLN A 39 11.90 -3.71 -15.55
CA GLN A 39 11.97 -4.47 -14.29
C GLN A 39 10.64 -5.18 -13.99
N ILE A 40 9.52 -4.48 -14.13
CA ILE A 40 8.18 -5.05 -13.96
C ILE A 40 7.97 -6.21 -14.95
N VAL A 41 8.29 -6.00 -16.23
CA VAL A 41 8.15 -7.06 -17.25
C VAL A 41 9.06 -8.25 -16.96
N GLN A 42 10.29 -8.02 -16.51
CA GLN A 42 11.23 -9.10 -16.13
C GLN A 42 10.71 -9.88 -14.92
N SER A 43 10.20 -9.20 -13.89
CA SER A 43 9.60 -9.83 -12.71
C SER A 43 8.41 -10.72 -13.06
N PHE A 44 7.55 -10.29 -14.00
CA PHE A 44 6.44 -11.11 -14.49
C PHE A 44 6.86 -12.27 -15.37
N ARG A 45 7.96 -12.15 -16.11
CA ARG A 45 8.47 -13.22 -16.99
C ARG A 45 9.24 -14.29 -16.23
N ASN A 46 9.97 -13.88 -15.20
CA ASN A 46 10.85 -14.74 -14.41
C ASN A 46 10.53 -14.58 -12.92
N PRO A 47 9.34 -14.96 -12.46
CA PRO A 47 9.00 -14.85 -11.05
C PRO A 47 9.93 -15.76 -10.24
N THR A 48 10.51 -15.22 -9.17
CA THR A 48 11.35 -15.97 -8.23
C THR A 48 10.53 -16.79 -7.24
N GLU A 49 9.26 -16.44 -7.08
CA GLU A 49 8.34 -17.07 -6.16
C GLU A 49 7.08 -17.53 -6.88
N GLU A 50 6.35 -18.49 -6.29
CA GLU A 50 5.12 -18.98 -6.87
C GLU A 50 4.02 -17.91 -6.85
N PRO A 51 3.23 -17.79 -7.93
CA PRO A 51 2.12 -16.85 -7.97
C PRO A 51 1.01 -17.27 -6.99
N ALA A 52 0.32 -16.27 -6.42
CA ALA A 52 -0.79 -16.47 -5.47
C ALA A 52 -1.87 -17.43 -5.99
N GLY A 53 -2.05 -17.51 -7.31
CA GLY A 53 -3.02 -18.38 -7.95
C GLY A 53 -4.47 -17.88 -7.86
N LEU A 54 -5.35 -18.45 -8.67
CA LEU A 54 -6.74 -17.99 -8.77
C LEU A 54 -7.53 -18.15 -7.45
N GLY A 55 -7.30 -19.23 -6.70
CA GLY A 55 -8.00 -19.48 -5.44
C GLY A 55 -7.73 -18.39 -4.41
N LYS A 56 -6.47 -18.11 -4.11
CA LYS A 56 -6.04 -17.02 -3.22
C LYS A 56 -6.46 -15.65 -3.78
N GLY A 57 -6.29 -15.43 -5.10
CA GLY A 57 -6.67 -14.20 -5.76
C GLY A 57 -8.16 -13.87 -5.63
N VAL A 58 -9.06 -14.84 -5.79
CA VAL A 58 -10.52 -14.65 -5.57
C VAL A 58 -10.80 -14.27 -4.12
N GLY A 59 -10.17 -14.95 -3.15
CA GLY A 59 -10.33 -14.65 -1.73
C GLY A 59 -9.84 -13.24 -1.38
N GLN A 60 -8.73 -12.80 -1.95
CA GLN A 60 -8.19 -11.46 -1.76
C GLN A 60 -9.09 -10.37 -2.37
N VAL A 61 -9.58 -10.59 -3.60
CA VAL A 61 -10.55 -9.67 -4.22
C VAL A 61 -11.86 -9.65 -3.43
N ALA A 62 -12.31 -10.79 -2.92
CA ALA A 62 -13.49 -10.86 -2.05
C ALA A 62 -13.28 -10.08 -0.74
N ARG A 63 -12.08 -10.09 -0.17
CA ARG A 63 -11.72 -9.29 1.01
C ARG A 63 -11.72 -7.79 0.69
N GLY A 64 -11.07 -7.39 -0.39
CA GLY A 64 -10.91 -5.97 -0.74
C GLY A 64 -12.18 -5.30 -1.26
N THR A 65 -13.05 -6.04 -2.00
CA THR A 65 -14.21 -5.47 -2.69
C THR A 65 -15.56 -5.98 -2.18
N GLY A 66 -15.56 -6.97 -1.28
CA GLY A 66 -16.76 -7.61 -0.77
C GLY A 66 -17.52 -6.81 0.27
N MET A 67 -18.45 -7.47 0.95
CA MET A 67 -19.40 -6.89 1.88
C MET A 67 -18.72 -6.25 3.11
N ALA A 68 -17.64 -6.83 3.59
CA ALA A 68 -16.92 -6.40 4.80
C ALA A 68 -15.50 -5.93 4.46
N SER A 69 -15.37 -5.11 3.42
CA SER A 69 -14.08 -4.54 3.03
C SER A 69 -13.52 -3.60 4.10
N GLY A 70 -12.21 -3.58 4.24
CA GLY A 70 -11.50 -2.80 5.27
C GLY A 70 -11.85 -1.30 5.26
N TRP A 71 -12.15 -0.71 4.10
CA TRP A 71 -12.56 0.69 4.00
C TRP A 71 -13.89 1.00 4.74
N LEU A 72 -14.77 0.00 4.89
CA LEU A 72 -16.05 0.14 5.58
C LEU A 72 -15.95 -0.23 7.06
N THR A 73 -15.18 -1.27 7.36
CA THR A 73 -15.07 -1.83 8.71
C THR A 73 -13.94 -1.21 9.53
N GLY A 74 -12.96 -0.58 8.87
CA GLY A 74 -11.73 -0.12 9.49
C GLY A 74 -10.84 -1.25 9.99
N VAL A 75 -11.17 -2.51 9.68
CA VAL A 75 -10.43 -3.70 10.12
C VAL A 75 -9.86 -4.41 8.90
N ASP A 76 -8.56 -4.51 8.84
CA ASP A 76 -7.85 -5.39 7.94
C ASP A 76 -7.51 -6.68 8.71
N ASP A 77 -7.96 -7.80 8.17
CA ASP A 77 -7.64 -9.14 8.67
C ASP A 77 -6.27 -9.53 8.09
N ILE A 78 -5.22 -9.10 8.76
CA ILE A 78 -3.83 -9.25 8.33
C ILE A 78 -3.18 -10.32 9.19
N ASP A 79 -2.45 -11.22 8.52
CA ASP A 79 -1.57 -12.16 9.23
C ASP A 79 -0.51 -11.39 10.02
N PRO A 80 -0.46 -11.55 11.35
CA PRO A 80 0.44 -10.78 12.20
C PRO A 80 1.92 -11.11 11.96
N PHE A 81 2.24 -12.26 11.38
CA PHE A 81 3.59 -12.74 11.13
C PHE A 81 4.07 -12.43 9.72
N LEU A 82 3.21 -12.65 8.73
CA LEU A 82 3.57 -12.50 7.32
C LEU A 82 3.15 -11.13 6.74
N GLY A 83 2.32 -10.35 7.45
CA GLY A 83 1.76 -9.11 6.93
C GLY A 83 0.82 -9.32 5.72
N GLU A 84 0.45 -10.56 5.45
CA GLU A 84 -0.47 -10.90 4.37
C GLU A 84 -1.91 -10.61 4.76
N LEU A 85 -2.70 -10.21 3.78
CA LEU A 85 -4.14 -10.08 3.94
C LEU A 85 -4.79 -11.48 3.90
N TYR A 86 -5.52 -11.88 4.93
CA TYR A 86 -6.27 -13.14 4.91
C TYR A 86 -7.34 -13.13 3.82
N PRO A 87 -7.42 -14.19 2.98
CA PRO A 87 -8.45 -14.29 1.96
C PRO A 87 -9.84 -14.40 2.60
N ALA A 88 -10.82 -13.68 2.03
CA ALA A 88 -12.22 -13.83 2.46
C ALA A 88 -12.95 -14.92 1.67
N PRO A 89 -14.01 -15.50 2.24
CA PRO A 89 -14.88 -16.39 1.50
C PRO A 89 -15.50 -15.73 0.27
N VAL A 90 -15.59 -16.46 -0.84
CA VAL A 90 -16.11 -15.95 -2.13
C VAL A 90 -17.52 -15.34 -2.01
N TRP A 91 -18.34 -15.81 -1.08
CA TRP A 91 -19.69 -15.29 -0.89
C TRP A 91 -19.71 -13.81 -0.47
N TYR A 92 -18.59 -13.24 0.03
CA TYR A 92 -18.49 -11.79 0.29
C TYR A 92 -18.71 -10.97 -0.98
N LEU A 93 -18.35 -11.50 -2.16
CA LEU A 93 -18.62 -10.87 -3.45
C LEU A 93 -20.08 -10.95 -3.88
N LEU A 94 -20.84 -11.93 -3.36
CA LEU A 94 -22.23 -12.14 -3.81
C LEU A 94 -23.15 -10.96 -3.48
N VAL A 95 -22.88 -10.24 -2.38
CA VAL A 95 -23.71 -9.10 -1.98
C VAL A 95 -23.52 -7.91 -2.92
N PRO A 96 -22.31 -7.36 -3.14
CA PRO A 96 -22.12 -6.26 -4.08
C PRO A 96 -22.43 -6.66 -5.53
N LEU A 97 -22.15 -7.91 -5.93
CA LEU A 97 -22.52 -8.44 -7.24
C LEU A 97 -24.04 -8.51 -7.41
N GLY A 98 -24.75 -9.05 -6.42
CA GLY A 98 -26.21 -9.13 -6.42
C GLY A 98 -26.88 -7.76 -6.43
N ALA A 99 -26.39 -6.82 -5.63
CA ALA A 99 -26.88 -5.44 -5.61
C ALA A 99 -26.66 -4.75 -6.98
N SER A 100 -25.47 -4.89 -7.56
CA SER A 100 -25.19 -4.34 -8.89
C SER A 100 -26.00 -5.00 -9.99
N ALA A 101 -26.15 -6.34 -9.97
CA ALA A 101 -26.97 -7.06 -10.93
C ALA A 101 -28.44 -6.68 -10.83
N ALA A 102 -28.96 -6.52 -9.61
CA ALA A 102 -30.34 -6.04 -9.40
C ALA A 102 -30.52 -4.61 -9.93
N ALA A 103 -29.59 -3.70 -9.61
CA ALA A 103 -29.63 -2.33 -10.12
C ALA A 103 -29.58 -2.29 -11.66
N ALA A 104 -28.66 -3.04 -12.26
CA ALA A 104 -28.54 -3.15 -13.71
C ALA A 104 -29.79 -3.76 -14.35
N GLY A 105 -30.31 -4.87 -13.78
CA GLY A 105 -31.53 -5.53 -14.27
C GLY A 105 -32.75 -4.63 -14.25
N LEU A 106 -32.95 -3.87 -13.17
CA LEU A 106 -34.02 -2.88 -13.07
C LEU A 106 -33.84 -1.74 -14.10
N GLY A 107 -32.62 -1.25 -14.28
CA GLY A 107 -32.28 -0.24 -15.30
C GLY A 107 -32.57 -0.73 -16.71
N ILE A 108 -32.09 -1.94 -17.07
CA ILE A 108 -32.32 -2.55 -18.38
C ILE A 108 -33.83 -2.81 -18.61
N ALA A 109 -34.56 -3.32 -17.61
CA ALA A 109 -36.00 -3.52 -17.72
C ALA A 109 -36.73 -2.21 -18.03
N ARG A 110 -36.30 -1.12 -17.40
CA ARG A 110 -36.86 0.20 -17.65
C ARG A 110 -36.52 0.73 -19.05
N LEU A 111 -35.28 0.59 -19.52
CA LEU A 111 -34.90 0.93 -20.90
C LEU A 111 -35.73 0.19 -21.94
N ARG A 112 -36.01 -1.11 -21.71
CA ARG A 112 -36.81 -1.94 -22.62
C ARG A 112 -38.28 -1.53 -22.67
N ARG A 113 -38.85 -0.98 -21.59
CA ARG A 113 -40.23 -0.49 -21.56
C ARG A 113 -40.44 0.80 -22.34
N ARG A 114 -39.35 1.38 -22.91
CA ARG A 114 -39.41 2.61 -23.75
C ARG A 114 -40.23 3.74 -23.11
N GLU A 115 -40.18 3.89 -21.78
CA GLU A 115 -40.78 5.02 -21.10
C GLU A 115 -40.01 6.28 -21.55
N THR A 116 -40.61 7.00 -22.50
CA THR A 116 -40.03 8.17 -23.18
C THR A 116 -39.98 9.37 -22.24
N GLY A 117 -38.91 9.51 -21.49
CA GLY A 117 -38.62 10.70 -20.70
C GLY A 117 -37.31 11.36 -21.15
N GLN A 118 -37.17 12.65 -20.91
CA GLN A 118 -36.00 13.47 -21.32
C GLN A 118 -34.64 13.01 -20.72
N HIS A 119 -34.60 12.04 -19.82
CA HIS A 119 -33.40 11.59 -19.12
C HIS A 119 -32.92 10.19 -19.52
N HIS A 120 -33.36 9.69 -20.69
CA HIS A 120 -32.97 8.36 -21.19
C HIS A 120 -31.46 8.18 -21.41
N PHE A 121 -30.71 9.28 -21.60
CA PHE A 121 -29.26 9.22 -21.83
C PHE A 121 -28.44 8.88 -20.56
N LEU A 122 -28.91 9.22 -19.36
CA LEU A 122 -28.16 8.97 -18.12
C LEU A 122 -28.13 7.49 -17.72
N LEU A 123 -29.13 6.72 -18.09
CA LEU A 123 -29.23 5.31 -17.70
C LEU A 123 -28.24 4.40 -18.44
N PRO A 124 -28.05 4.55 -19.78
CA PRO A 124 -26.95 3.87 -20.47
C PRO A 124 -25.58 4.21 -19.91
N GLU A 125 -25.33 5.47 -19.53
CA GLU A 125 -24.07 5.91 -18.93
C GLU A 125 -23.86 5.27 -17.56
N ALA A 126 -24.89 5.18 -16.70
CA ALA A 126 -24.81 4.53 -15.41
C ALA A 126 -24.53 3.02 -15.57
N LEU A 127 -25.17 2.35 -16.53
CA LEU A 127 -24.91 0.93 -16.84
C LEU A 127 -23.50 0.71 -17.41
N ALA A 128 -23.03 1.62 -18.27
CA ALA A 128 -21.66 1.58 -18.78
C ALA A 128 -20.65 1.76 -17.64
N GLY A 129 -20.92 2.67 -16.70
CA GLY A 129 -20.12 2.82 -15.48
C GLY A 129 -20.01 1.53 -14.67
N GLN A 130 -21.14 0.83 -14.45
CA GLN A 130 -21.12 -0.48 -13.80
C GLN A 130 -20.30 -1.52 -14.58
N ALA A 131 -20.47 -1.57 -15.91
CA ALA A 131 -19.72 -2.52 -16.74
C ALA A 131 -18.21 -2.27 -16.67
N VAL A 132 -17.78 -1.01 -16.67
CA VAL A 132 -16.35 -0.63 -16.48
C VAL A 132 -15.86 -1.08 -15.12
N VAL A 133 -16.58 -0.79 -14.05
CA VAL A 133 -16.19 -1.17 -12.67
C VAL A 133 -16.08 -2.68 -12.54
N TRP A 134 -17.05 -3.46 -13.02
CA TRP A 134 -16.99 -4.92 -12.98
C TRP A 134 -15.92 -5.51 -13.89
N GLY A 135 -15.66 -4.87 -15.04
CA GLY A 135 -14.49 -5.20 -15.88
C GLY A 135 -13.19 -5.01 -15.10
N THR A 136 -13.09 -3.93 -14.31
CA THR A 136 -11.94 -3.67 -13.44
C THR A 136 -11.82 -4.72 -12.33
N VAL A 137 -12.93 -5.23 -11.76
CA VAL A 137 -12.91 -6.35 -10.80
C VAL A 137 -12.32 -7.61 -11.43
N VAL A 138 -12.68 -7.92 -12.68
CA VAL A 138 -12.10 -9.07 -13.41
C VAL A 138 -10.61 -8.88 -13.65
N VAL A 139 -10.19 -7.69 -14.08
CA VAL A 139 -8.76 -7.36 -14.24
C VAL A 139 -8.03 -7.46 -12.89
N SER A 140 -8.64 -6.96 -11.81
CA SER A 140 -8.13 -7.09 -10.45
C SER A 140 -7.88 -8.54 -10.06
N LEU A 141 -8.86 -9.42 -10.35
CA LEU A 141 -8.72 -10.85 -10.07
C LEU A 141 -7.51 -11.46 -10.80
N VAL A 142 -7.35 -11.14 -12.08
CA VAL A 142 -6.19 -11.59 -12.85
C VAL A 142 -4.89 -11.04 -12.28
N ALA A 143 -4.84 -9.75 -11.98
CA ALA A 143 -3.64 -9.10 -11.44
C ALA A 143 -3.24 -9.71 -10.08
N VAL A 144 -4.19 -9.84 -9.15
CA VAL A 144 -3.92 -10.39 -7.82
C VAL A 144 -3.50 -11.86 -7.89
N SER A 145 -4.12 -12.66 -8.77
CA SER A 145 -3.73 -14.05 -8.95
C SER A 145 -2.32 -14.26 -9.52
N ARG A 146 -1.73 -13.20 -10.07
CA ARG A 146 -0.38 -13.18 -10.64
C ARG A 146 0.67 -12.58 -9.72
N ILE A 147 0.30 -12.09 -8.54
CA ILE A 147 1.27 -11.63 -7.55
C ILE A 147 2.13 -12.83 -7.17
N ALA A 148 3.44 -12.70 -7.35
CA ALA A 148 4.43 -13.67 -6.90
C ALA A 148 4.78 -13.36 -5.44
N GLY A 149 4.83 -14.41 -4.61
CA GLY A 149 5.10 -14.28 -3.19
C GLY A 149 3.93 -13.79 -2.33
N PRO A 150 4.24 -13.24 -1.13
CA PRO A 150 3.24 -12.82 -0.16
C PRO A 150 2.32 -11.71 -0.69
N THR A 151 1.03 -11.86 -0.47
CA THR A 151 0.02 -10.86 -0.87
C THR A 151 -0.15 -9.81 0.23
N TYR A 152 0.86 -8.96 0.40
CA TYR A 152 0.84 -7.91 1.41
C TYR A 152 -0.37 -6.98 1.28
N HIS A 153 -0.95 -6.58 2.40
CA HIS A 153 -2.17 -5.78 2.45
C HIS A 153 -2.03 -4.44 1.70
N TYR A 154 -0.86 -3.80 1.74
CA TYR A 154 -0.63 -2.52 1.06
C TYR A 154 -0.71 -2.63 -0.47
N LEU A 155 -0.36 -3.79 -1.04
CA LEU A 155 -0.48 -4.05 -2.47
C LEU A 155 -1.94 -4.10 -2.94
N LEU A 156 -2.88 -4.32 -2.02
CA LEU A 156 -4.29 -4.56 -2.30
C LEU A 156 -5.20 -3.38 -1.89
N ARG A 157 -4.68 -2.35 -1.23
CA ARG A 157 -5.47 -1.18 -0.74
C ARG A 157 -6.23 -0.43 -1.84
N TRP A 158 -5.73 -0.42 -3.05
CA TRP A 158 -6.44 0.17 -4.19
C TRP A 158 -7.82 -0.50 -4.47
N GLN A 159 -8.02 -1.73 -4.03
CA GLN A 159 -9.30 -2.42 -4.12
C GLN A 159 -10.40 -1.74 -3.28
N TRP A 160 -10.05 -0.97 -2.26
CA TRP A 160 -11.00 -0.19 -1.48
C TRP A 160 -11.68 0.89 -2.32
N VAL A 161 -10.92 1.54 -3.21
CA VAL A 161 -11.49 2.49 -4.19
C VAL A 161 -12.43 1.77 -5.13
N LEU A 162 -12.04 0.57 -5.58
CA LEU A 162 -12.89 -0.25 -6.45
C LEU A 162 -14.19 -0.68 -5.74
N ALA A 163 -14.11 -1.06 -4.45
CA ALA A 163 -15.28 -1.35 -3.63
C ALA A 163 -16.24 -0.15 -3.54
N ALA A 164 -15.70 1.03 -3.25
CA ALA A 164 -16.50 2.26 -3.22
C ALA A 164 -17.19 2.54 -4.57
N LEU A 165 -16.46 2.34 -5.69
CA LEU A 165 -17.01 2.53 -7.04
C LEU A 165 -18.11 1.52 -7.38
N ILE A 166 -18.02 0.26 -6.90
CA ILE A 166 -19.09 -0.73 -7.07
C ILE A 166 -20.40 -0.23 -6.45
N TRP A 167 -20.34 0.22 -5.19
CA TRP A 167 -21.53 0.73 -4.50
C TRP A 167 -22.04 2.06 -5.10
N LEU A 168 -21.13 2.96 -5.47
CA LEU A 168 -21.46 4.23 -6.08
C LEU A 168 -22.18 4.04 -7.42
N THR A 169 -21.66 3.17 -8.30
CA THR A 169 -22.28 2.93 -9.61
C THR A 169 -23.59 2.17 -9.52
N ALA A 170 -23.71 1.22 -8.57
CA ALA A 170 -24.98 0.56 -8.29
C ALA A 170 -26.03 1.55 -7.77
N GLY A 171 -25.66 2.37 -6.78
CA GLY A 171 -26.53 3.42 -6.23
C GLY A 171 -26.92 4.46 -7.27
N TRP A 172 -25.99 4.90 -8.12
CA TRP A 172 -26.29 5.82 -9.23
C TRP A 172 -27.27 5.19 -10.23
N THR A 173 -27.07 3.93 -10.61
CA THR A 173 -28.02 3.24 -11.50
C THR A 173 -29.41 3.16 -10.91
N LEU A 174 -29.54 2.84 -9.62
CA LEU A 174 -30.82 2.87 -8.91
C LEU A 174 -31.42 4.27 -8.87
N TYR A 175 -30.62 5.28 -8.54
CA TYR A 175 -31.05 6.67 -8.52
C TYR A 175 -31.60 7.12 -9.88
N VAL A 176 -30.86 6.88 -10.96
CA VAL A 176 -31.33 7.23 -12.32
C VAL A 176 -32.57 6.43 -12.68
N THR A 177 -32.64 5.16 -12.29
CA THR A 177 -33.79 4.29 -12.56
C THR A 177 -35.07 4.79 -11.86
N PHE A 178 -35.01 5.23 -10.62
CA PHE A 178 -36.19 5.56 -9.83
C PHE A 178 -36.46 7.05 -9.67
N ALA A 179 -35.41 7.87 -9.50
CA ALA A 179 -35.61 9.30 -9.22
C ALA A 179 -35.73 10.16 -10.47
N VAL A 180 -35.02 9.76 -11.57
CA VAL A 180 -34.97 10.55 -12.81
C VAL A 180 -35.98 10.04 -13.84
N GLY A 181 -36.46 8.81 -13.71
CA GLY A 181 -37.39 8.18 -14.66
C GLY A 181 -38.87 8.48 -14.47
N GLY A 182 -39.25 9.34 -13.54
CA GLY A 182 -40.61 9.85 -13.43
C GLY A 182 -40.94 10.82 -14.56
N CYS A 183 -42.10 10.66 -15.22
CA CYS A 183 -42.59 11.56 -16.28
C CYS A 183 -42.80 12.98 -15.72
N GLY A 184 -41.86 13.84 -15.91
CA GLY A 184 -41.88 15.24 -15.54
C GLY A 184 -40.52 15.76 -15.10
N PRO A 185 -40.31 17.10 -15.14
CA PRO A 185 -39.16 17.66 -14.43
C PRO A 185 -39.24 17.17 -12.99
N PRO A 186 -38.08 16.77 -12.40
CA PRO A 186 -38.07 16.28 -11.01
C PRO A 186 -38.83 17.33 -10.19
N PRO A 187 -39.83 16.90 -9.42
CA PRO A 187 -40.69 17.87 -8.74
C PRO A 187 -39.79 18.79 -7.93
N ASP A 188 -39.78 20.09 -8.23
CA ASP A 188 -39.12 21.12 -7.42
C ASP A 188 -39.85 21.26 -6.08
N GLY A 189 -40.09 20.10 -5.48
CA GLY A 189 -40.84 19.97 -4.25
C GLY A 189 -39.90 19.94 -3.02
N PRO A 190 -40.45 20.26 -1.86
CA PRO A 190 -39.72 20.29 -0.60
C PRO A 190 -39.04 18.93 -0.29
N ARG A 191 -39.62 17.82 -0.78
CA ARG A 191 -39.05 16.47 -0.61
C ARG A 191 -37.70 16.28 -1.30
N ARG A 192 -37.52 16.82 -2.53
CA ARG A 192 -36.21 16.72 -3.24
C ARG A 192 -35.17 17.58 -2.54
N ARG A 193 -35.54 18.81 -2.17
CA ARG A 193 -34.61 19.69 -1.42
C ARG A 193 -34.21 19.06 -0.09
N LEU A 194 -35.16 18.43 0.60
CA LEU A 194 -34.86 17.67 1.81
C LEU A 194 -33.94 16.49 1.54
N LEU A 195 -34.20 15.67 0.50
CA LEU A 195 -33.36 14.51 0.16
C LEU A 195 -31.93 14.93 -0.22
N VAL A 196 -31.79 15.94 -1.10
CA VAL A 196 -30.49 16.49 -1.48
C VAL A 196 -29.79 17.11 -0.27
N GLY A 197 -30.52 17.80 0.58
CA GLY A 197 -29.99 18.36 1.82
C GLY A 197 -29.51 17.27 2.80
N VAL A 198 -30.29 16.21 2.99
CA VAL A 198 -29.92 15.07 3.86
C VAL A 198 -28.72 14.33 3.31
N LEU A 199 -28.68 14.02 2.00
CA LEU A 199 -27.54 13.35 1.36
C LEU A 199 -26.27 14.23 1.40
N GLY A 200 -26.44 15.55 1.15
CA GLY A 200 -25.33 16.49 1.24
C GLY A 200 -24.80 16.61 2.69
N ALA A 201 -25.70 16.71 3.66
CA ALA A 201 -25.32 16.73 5.07
C ALA A 201 -24.64 15.41 5.50
N ALA A 202 -25.18 14.26 5.08
CA ALA A 202 -24.57 12.95 5.35
C ALA A 202 -23.18 12.84 4.74
N ALA A 203 -22.98 13.30 3.50
CA ALA A 203 -21.67 13.32 2.86
C ALA A 203 -20.67 14.22 3.61
N ILE A 204 -21.10 15.42 4.02
CA ILE A 204 -20.25 16.33 4.81
C ILE A 204 -19.91 15.72 6.17
N VAL A 205 -20.89 15.18 6.89
CA VAL A 205 -20.67 14.54 8.20
C VAL A 205 -19.74 13.34 8.07
N SER A 206 -19.92 12.49 7.04
CA SER A 206 -19.03 11.36 6.78
C SER A 206 -17.61 11.81 6.44
N SER A 207 -17.45 12.85 5.62
CA SER A 207 -16.13 13.40 5.28
C SER A 207 -15.43 14.01 6.50
N LEU A 208 -16.17 14.72 7.35
CA LEU A 208 -15.63 15.27 8.60
C LEU A 208 -15.27 14.16 9.60
N ALA A 209 -16.13 13.16 9.75
CA ALA A 209 -15.88 12.02 10.63
C ALA A 209 -14.64 11.24 10.16
N MET A 210 -14.50 11.05 8.84
CA MET A 210 -13.33 10.39 8.27
C MET A 210 -12.06 11.24 8.45
N GLY A 211 -12.15 12.56 8.23
CA GLY A 211 -11.03 13.47 8.48
C GLY A 211 -10.58 13.48 9.94
N LEU A 212 -11.52 13.44 10.87
CA LEU A 212 -11.24 13.34 12.31
C LEU A 212 -10.67 11.96 12.70
N ALA A 213 -11.17 10.89 12.08
CA ALA A 213 -10.63 9.55 12.29
C ALA A 213 -9.18 9.48 11.80
N VAL A 214 -8.89 9.94 10.58
CA VAL A 214 -7.53 9.99 10.02
C VAL A 214 -6.59 10.85 10.87
N ALA A 215 -7.07 12.00 11.38
CA ALA A 215 -6.26 12.87 12.24
C ALA A 215 -5.91 12.25 13.61
N ARG A 216 -6.58 11.16 13.99
CA ARG A 216 -6.35 10.45 15.26
C ARG A 216 -5.66 9.09 15.08
N VAL A 217 -5.43 8.68 13.83
CA VAL A 217 -4.69 7.46 13.55
C VAL A 217 -3.23 7.71 13.87
N ASP A 218 -2.71 6.98 14.82
CA ASP A 218 -1.27 6.87 14.99
C ASP A 218 -0.69 6.24 13.73
N LEU A 219 0.32 6.88 13.15
CA LEU A 219 0.96 6.33 11.95
C LEU A 219 1.60 4.98 12.33
N PRO A 220 1.28 3.89 11.65
CA PRO A 220 1.81 2.56 11.99
C PRO A 220 3.34 2.53 12.06
N ASP A 221 3.99 3.40 11.30
CA ASP A 221 5.45 3.49 11.19
C ASP A 221 6.05 4.65 12.01
N ALA A 222 5.27 5.33 12.86
CA ALA A 222 5.79 6.41 13.71
C ALA A 222 6.97 5.93 14.57
N VAL A 223 6.89 4.72 15.08
CA VAL A 223 7.95 4.11 15.89
C VAL A 223 9.26 3.92 15.09
N LYS A 224 9.14 3.55 13.82
CA LYS A 224 10.31 3.45 12.92
C LYS A 224 10.92 4.81 12.62
N ALA A 225 10.07 5.82 12.44
CA ALA A 225 10.52 7.20 12.26
C ALA A 225 11.26 7.71 13.51
N ASP A 226 10.73 7.43 14.71
CA ASP A 226 11.38 7.78 15.98
C ASP A 226 12.74 7.11 16.13
N ALA A 227 12.86 5.84 15.73
CA ALA A 227 14.12 5.12 15.73
C ALA A 227 15.15 5.78 14.80
N ILE A 228 14.76 6.12 13.57
CA ILE A 228 15.63 6.84 12.62
C ILE A 228 16.03 8.21 13.17
N LEU A 229 15.08 8.97 13.72
CA LEU A 229 15.38 10.28 14.29
C LEU A 229 16.36 10.19 15.47
N ALA A 230 16.27 9.13 16.27
CA ALA A 230 17.18 8.92 17.40
C ALA A 230 18.64 8.67 16.95
N VAL A 231 18.84 7.96 15.83
CA VAL A 231 20.18 7.68 15.30
C VAL A 231 20.71 8.73 14.34
N LEU A 232 19.84 9.61 13.81
CA LEU A 232 20.19 10.57 12.77
C LEU A 232 21.21 11.62 13.25
N GLY A 233 21.00 12.22 14.42
CA GLY A 233 21.86 13.28 14.94
C GLY A 233 23.32 12.84 15.08
N PRO A 234 23.62 11.80 15.86
CA PRO A 234 25.00 11.28 16.00
C PRO A 234 25.61 10.82 14.66
N THR A 235 24.80 10.25 13.76
CA THR A 235 25.27 9.85 12.44
C THR A 235 25.67 11.07 11.60
N LEU A 236 24.85 12.14 11.59
CA LEU A 236 25.17 13.39 10.93
C LEU A 236 26.47 14.00 11.44
N ASP A 237 26.63 14.07 12.77
CA ASP A 237 27.84 14.66 13.39
C ASP A 237 29.10 13.89 12.96
N ALA A 238 28.98 12.58 12.73
CA ALA A 238 30.08 11.74 12.31
C ALA A 238 30.46 11.88 10.82
N VAL A 239 29.50 12.29 9.95
CA VAL A 239 29.70 12.22 8.48
C VAL A 239 29.60 13.59 7.77
N ALA A 240 29.15 14.66 8.43
CA ALA A 240 28.78 15.94 7.79
C ALA A 240 29.89 16.54 6.91
N ASP A 241 31.14 16.41 7.32
CA ASP A 241 32.29 17.02 6.63
C ASP A 241 33.10 16.03 5.79
N ARG A 242 32.59 14.80 5.59
CA ARG A 242 33.37 13.72 4.96
C ARG A 242 33.07 13.50 3.47
N GLY A 243 32.25 14.34 2.84
CA GLY A 243 31.85 14.18 1.42
C GLY A 243 30.72 13.20 1.24
N PRO A 244 30.62 12.54 0.07
CA PRO A 244 29.54 11.58 -0.19
C PRO A 244 29.57 10.42 0.79
N VAL A 245 28.37 10.07 1.32
CA VAL A 245 28.19 9.03 2.33
C VAL A 245 27.63 7.77 1.69
N LEU A 246 28.31 6.65 1.82
CA LEU A 246 27.76 5.35 1.46
C LEU A 246 26.98 4.79 2.65
N VAL A 247 25.70 4.54 2.47
CA VAL A 247 24.84 3.94 3.50
C VAL A 247 24.59 2.48 3.17
N GLY A 248 25.17 1.58 3.97
CA GLY A 248 24.96 0.15 3.90
C GLY A 248 23.84 -0.30 4.84
N PHE A 249 23.40 -1.54 4.67
CA PHE A 249 22.41 -2.19 5.51
C PHE A 249 22.82 -3.62 5.86
N GLU A 250 22.63 -3.99 7.12
CA GLU A 250 22.84 -5.34 7.64
C GLU A 250 21.67 -5.72 8.56
N GLY A 251 20.98 -6.81 8.25
CA GLY A 251 19.87 -7.29 9.06
C GLY A 251 18.79 -7.99 8.26
N SER A 252 17.78 -8.46 8.97
CA SER A 252 16.66 -9.26 8.44
C SER A 252 15.42 -8.44 8.05
N THR A 253 15.35 -7.17 8.40
CA THR A 253 14.24 -6.28 8.05
C THR A 253 14.36 -5.78 6.61
N PHE A 254 13.22 -5.56 5.95
CA PHE A 254 13.09 -5.21 4.52
C PHE A 254 13.69 -3.85 4.10
N GLY A 255 14.74 -3.37 4.74
CA GLY A 255 15.42 -2.14 4.33
C GLY A 255 14.69 -0.84 4.67
N GLU A 256 13.58 -0.87 5.41
CA GLU A 256 12.81 0.33 5.75
C GLU A 256 13.65 1.34 6.53
N TYR A 257 14.44 0.88 7.49
CA TYR A 257 15.38 1.74 8.24
C TYR A 257 16.50 2.28 7.37
N HIS A 258 16.99 1.47 6.43
CA HIS A 258 17.99 1.91 5.46
C HIS A 258 17.45 3.05 4.59
N SER A 259 16.27 2.84 3.98
CA SER A 259 15.62 3.85 3.15
C SER A 259 15.29 5.11 3.95
N GLY A 260 14.85 4.97 5.20
CA GLY A 260 14.60 6.07 6.12
C GLY A 260 15.86 6.88 6.43
N LEU A 261 16.98 6.22 6.72
CA LEU A 261 18.25 6.90 6.99
C LEU A 261 18.78 7.61 5.74
N VAL A 262 18.73 6.96 4.56
CA VAL A 262 19.12 7.58 3.27
C VAL A 262 18.31 8.85 3.04
N ALA A 263 16.98 8.79 3.13
CA ALA A 263 16.12 9.94 2.94
C ALA A 263 16.41 11.07 3.95
N ALA A 264 16.60 10.72 5.22
CA ALA A 264 16.88 11.70 6.28
C ALA A 264 18.23 12.41 6.12
N LEU A 265 19.26 11.71 5.63
CA LEU A 265 20.56 12.30 5.32
C LEU A 265 20.49 13.20 4.08
N GLU A 266 19.77 12.77 3.02
CA GLU A 266 19.53 13.59 1.82
C GLU A 266 18.75 14.89 2.15
N GLU A 267 17.72 14.82 3.00
CA GLU A 267 16.97 15.99 3.47
C GLU A 267 17.86 17.02 4.21
N ARG A 268 18.96 16.58 4.78
CA ARG A 268 19.97 17.45 5.41
C ARG A 268 21.03 17.94 4.44
N GLY A 269 20.89 17.64 3.15
CA GLY A 269 21.73 18.13 2.07
C GLY A 269 23.01 17.32 1.83
N LEU A 270 23.13 16.11 2.40
CA LEU A 270 24.24 15.22 2.13
C LEU A 270 24.05 14.51 0.80
N GLU A 271 25.14 14.31 0.07
CA GLU A 271 25.15 13.38 -1.08
C GLU A 271 25.26 11.97 -0.53
N VAL A 272 24.22 11.15 -0.78
CA VAL A 272 24.12 9.79 -0.26
C VAL A 272 24.18 8.79 -1.39
N TRP A 273 24.98 7.76 -1.22
CA TRP A 273 25.06 6.60 -2.09
C TRP A 273 24.63 5.34 -1.35
N VAL A 274 24.18 4.35 -2.11
CA VAL A 274 23.84 3.02 -1.62
C VAL A 274 24.67 1.97 -2.33
N PRO A 275 24.85 0.75 -1.77
CA PRO A 275 25.54 -0.33 -2.44
C PRO A 275 24.88 -0.68 -3.79
N ASP A 276 25.68 -1.11 -4.78
CA ASP A 276 25.18 -1.41 -6.13
C ASP A 276 24.10 -2.50 -6.16
N VAL A 277 24.10 -3.41 -5.21
CA VAL A 277 23.06 -4.43 -5.02
C VAL A 277 21.66 -3.83 -4.75
N ARG A 278 21.61 -2.58 -4.32
CA ARG A 278 20.35 -1.84 -4.05
C ARG A 278 19.91 -0.99 -5.23
N ALA A 279 20.49 -1.15 -6.41
CA ALA A 279 20.13 -0.38 -7.60
C ALA A 279 18.63 -0.48 -7.96
N LEU A 280 18.01 -1.63 -7.72
CA LEU A 280 16.58 -1.85 -7.96
C LEU A 280 15.68 -0.98 -7.06
N GLU A 281 16.10 -0.73 -5.83
CA GLU A 281 15.34 0.00 -4.83
C GLU A 281 15.51 1.52 -4.96
N PHE A 282 16.74 1.98 -5.22
CA PHE A 282 17.10 3.41 -5.18
C PHE A 282 17.37 4.03 -6.55
N GLY A 283 17.39 3.23 -7.61
CA GLY A 283 17.82 3.64 -8.95
C GLY A 283 19.34 3.71 -9.10
N GLY A 284 19.82 3.44 -10.31
CA GLY A 284 21.26 3.33 -10.59
C GLY A 284 22.09 4.59 -10.28
N ARG A 285 21.45 5.77 -10.30
CA ARG A 285 22.15 7.05 -10.03
C ARG A 285 22.62 7.20 -8.57
N ARG A 286 21.91 6.58 -7.64
CA ARG A 286 22.23 6.61 -6.20
C ARG A 286 23.19 5.51 -5.78
N THR A 287 23.53 4.60 -6.66
CA THR A 287 24.47 3.54 -6.32
C THR A 287 25.92 4.00 -6.38
N GLN A 288 26.76 3.31 -5.64
CA GLN A 288 28.18 3.63 -5.54
C GLN A 288 28.90 3.60 -6.91
N GLN A 289 28.58 2.66 -7.79
CA GLN A 289 29.13 2.52 -9.15
C GLN A 289 30.67 2.59 -9.19
N GLY A 290 31.34 1.96 -8.24
CA GLY A 290 32.81 1.99 -8.14
C GLY A 290 33.42 3.31 -7.69
N ARG A 291 32.60 4.32 -7.31
CA ARG A 291 33.07 5.60 -6.74
C ARG A 291 33.53 5.39 -5.30
N THR A 292 34.52 6.18 -4.85
CA THR A 292 35.01 6.13 -3.48
C THR A 292 34.19 7.07 -2.59
N PRO A 293 33.48 6.58 -1.57
CA PRO A 293 32.77 7.45 -0.63
C PRO A 293 33.73 8.16 0.31
N GLY A 294 33.33 9.34 0.78
CA GLY A 294 34.06 10.05 1.82
C GLY A 294 33.85 9.45 3.22
N ALA A 295 32.69 8.83 3.44
CA ALA A 295 32.40 8.03 4.62
C ALA A 295 31.50 6.84 4.27
N THR A 296 31.65 5.76 5.02
CA THR A 296 30.74 4.61 4.94
C THR A 296 30.11 4.39 6.30
N VAL A 297 28.79 4.30 6.33
CA VAL A 297 28.02 3.94 7.52
C VAL A 297 27.12 2.75 7.19
N VAL A 298 26.92 1.88 8.17
CA VAL A 298 26.04 0.71 8.03
C VAL A 298 24.99 0.78 9.13
N ILE A 299 23.72 0.77 8.72
CA ILE A 299 22.61 0.60 9.65
C ILE A 299 22.39 -0.90 9.86
N VAL A 300 22.37 -1.32 11.10
CA VAL A 300 22.30 -2.73 11.53
C VAL A 300 21.06 -2.93 12.36
N THR A 301 20.37 -4.04 12.15
CA THR A 301 19.18 -4.43 12.92
C THR A 301 19.33 -5.84 13.49
N GLY A 302 18.58 -6.14 14.56
CA GLY A 302 18.50 -7.48 15.12
C GLY A 302 19.81 -7.98 15.71
N GLU A 303 20.10 -9.28 15.48
CA GLU A 303 21.26 -9.98 16.06
C GLU A 303 22.61 -9.45 15.53
N GLY A 304 22.63 -8.82 14.37
CA GLY A 304 23.84 -8.20 13.82
C GLY A 304 24.45 -7.15 14.76
N ILE A 305 23.60 -6.45 15.53
CA ILE A 305 24.06 -5.45 16.51
C ILE A 305 24.90 -6.12 17.59
N ASP A 306 24.38 -7.22 18.18
CA ASP A 306 25.07 -7.93 19.27
C ASP A 306 26.37 -8.58 18.78
N ALA A 307 26.39 -9.08 17.54
CA ALA A 307 27.60 -9.63 16.94
C ALA A 307 28.70 -8.55 16.78
N ARG A 308 28.35 -7.35 16.31
CA ARG A 308 29.31 -6.23 16.18
C ARG A 308 29.81 -5.73 17.52
N LEU A 309 28.90 -5.58 18.50
CA LEU A 309 29.25 -5.19 19.87
C LEU A 309 30.20 -6.23 20.54
N ALA A 310 29.95 -7.53 20.33
CA ALA A 310 30.81 -8.60 20.83
C ALA A 310 32.19 -8.58 20.20
N ASN A 311 32.32 -8.11 18.96
CA ASN A 311 33.59 -7.88 18.26
C ASN A 311 34.34 -6.62 18.74
N GLY A 312 33.73 -5.83 19.67
CA GLY A 312 34.31 -4.59 20.19
C GLY A 312 34.09 -3.37 19.29
N GLU A 313 33.17 -3.45 18.32
CA GLU A 313 32.82 -2.30 17.50
C GLU A 313 31.92 -1.35 18.31
N GLU A 314 32.23 -0.05 18.23
CA GLU A 314 31.41 0.98 18.89
C GLU A 314 30.44 1.61 17.85
N PRO A 315 29.10 1.60 18.11
CA PRO A 315 28.16 2.24 17.21
C PRO A 315 28.28 3.77 17.32
N LEU A 316 28.11 4.46 16.18
CA LEU A 316 27.91 5.92 16.15
C LEU A 316 26.63 6.32 16.89
N ALA A 317 25.61 5.48 16.76
CA ALA A 317 24.33 5.65 17.42
C ALA A 317 23.66 4.28 17.64
N LEU A 318 22.95 4.16 18.76
CA LEU A 318 22.16 2.99 19.12
C LEU A 318 20.79 3.45 19.63
N TYR A 319 19.75 2.92 19.05
CA TYR A 319 18.38 3.03 19.54
C TYR A 319 17.89 1.65 19.98
N ASP A 320 17.43 1.54 21.22
CA ASP A 320 16.91 0.31 21.79
C ASP A 320 15.65 0.62 22.60
N PRO A 321 14.46 0.29 22.06
CA PRO A 321 13.19 0.61 22.74
C PRO A 321 12.84 -0.38 23.84
N LEU A 322 13.56 -1.52 23.95
CA LEU A 322 13.26 -2.58 24.90
C LEU A 322 14.23 -2.56 26.08
N THR A 323 13.70 -2.84 27.27
CA THR A 323 14.53 -3.13 28.44
C THR A 323 15.27 -4.46 28.30
N ALA A 324 16.31 -4.68 29.06
CA ALA A 324 17.05 -5.95 29.08
C ALA A 324 16.15 -7.15 29.41
N GLU A 325 15.22 -6.96 30.35
CA GLU A 325 14.28 -7.99 30.80
C GLU A 325 13.28 -8.34 29.68
N GLU A 326 12.74 -7.32 28.97
CA GLU A 326 11.83 -7.51 27.84
C GLU A 326 12.51 -8.26 26.69
N ARG A 327 13.78 -7.95 26.41
CA ARG A 327 14.55 -8.67 25.39
C ARG A 327 14.79 -10.14 25.77
N GLU A 328 15.15 -10.40 27.02
CA GLU A 328 15.35 -11.76 27.51
C GLU A 328 14.07 -12.61 27.42
N GLN A 329 12.90 -12.00 27.67
CA GLN A 329 11.61 -12.66 27.53
C GLN A 329 11.20 -12.84 26.06
N LEU A 330 11.54 -11.89 25.18
CA LEU A 330 11.17 -11.90 23.78
C LEU A 330 11.99 -12.89 22.94
N ALA A 331 13.28 -13.02 23.21
CA ALA A 331 14.22 -13.82 22.40
C ALA A 331 13.77 -15.29 22.20
N PRO A 332 13.33 -16.07 23.22
CA PRO A 332 12.87 -17.44 22.97
C PRO A 332 11.58 -17.50 22.15
N LEU A 333 10.72 -16.49 22.20
CA LEU A 333 9.50 -16.44 21.42
C LEU A 333 9.83 -16.16 19.93
N GLN A 334 10.76 -15.24 19.67
CA GLN A 334 11.22 -14.96 18.30
C GLN A 334 11.91 -16.19 17.68
N ALA A 335 12.70 -16.93 18.45
CA ALA A 335 13.31 -18.17 17.97
C ALA A 335 12.26 -19.23 17.59
N ARG A 336 11.18 -19.36 18.36
CA ARG A 336 10.06 -20.26 18.02
C ARG A 336 9.32 -19.83 16.75
N ILE A 337 9.12 -18.51 16.57
CA ILE A 337 8.51 -17.95 15.37
C ILE A 337 9.40 -18.24 14.15
N ALA A 338 10.71 -17.98 14.26
CA ALA A 338 11.66 -18.22 13.19
C ALA A 338 11.69 -19.71 12.77
N GLN A 339 11.70 -20.62 13.76
CA GLN A 339 11.65 -22.05 13.48
C GLN A 339 10.34 -22.46 12.80
N ALA A 340 9.20 -21.94 13.25
CA ALA A 340 7.91 -22.21 12.60
C ALA A 340 7.87 -21.70 11.15
N PHE A 341 8.53 -20.58 10.88
CA PHE A 341 8.65 -20.04 9.53
C PHE A 341 9.50 -20.95 8.62
N GLU A 342 10.64 -21.44 9.13
CA GLU A 342 11.48 -22.40 8.39
C GLU A 342 10.72 -23.72 8.11
N ASP A 343 10.00 -24.23 9.10
CA ASP A 343 9.18 -25.44 8.97
C ASP A 343 8.09 -25.26 7.91
N ALA A 344 7.46 -24.06 7.85
CA ALA A 344 6.48 -23.71 6.81
C ALA A 344 7.10 -23.73 5.41
N GLN A 345 8.26 -23.13 5.26
CA GLN A 345 8.97 -23.13 3.98
C GLN A 345 9.36 -24.56 3.53
N ALA A 346 9.63 -25.43 4.49
CA ALA A 346 9.91 -26.85 4.24
C ALA A 346 8.64 -27.68 3.97
N GLY A 347 7.45 -27.07 3.98
CA GLY A 347 6.17 -27.77 3.75
C GLY A 347 5.68 -28.60 4.94
N VAL A 348 6.22 -28.37 6.14
CA VAL A 348 5.77 -29.00 7.38
C VAL A 348 4.51 -28.26 7.86
N ALA A 349 3.47 -29.02 8.23
CA ALA A 349 2.27 -28.41 8.81
C ALA A 349 2.59 -27.71 10.13
N ILE A 350 2.34 -26.42 10.21
CA ILE A 350 2.61 -25.62 11.41
C ILE A 350 1.43 -25.72 12.36
N SER A 351 1.71 -26.01 13.63
CA SER A 351 0.85 -25.64 14.75
C SER A 351 1.22 -24.22 15.17
N ASP A 352 0.25 -23.47 15.69
CA ASP A 352 0.49 -22.13 16.18
C ASP A 352 1.72 -22.12 17.13
N PRO A 353 2.79 -21.36 16.82
CA PRO A 353 4.02 -21.42 17.60
C PRO A 353 3.91 -20.74 18.96
N LEU A 354 2.87 -19.92 19.19
CA LEU A 354 2.68 -19.12 20.38
C LEU A 354 1.31 -19.39 21.02
N THR A 355 1.21 -19.16 22.32
CA THR A 355 -0.08 -19.04 22.99
C THR A 355 -0.64 -17.64 22.81
N ASP A 356 -1.95 -17.42 23.06
CA ASP A 356 -2.61 -16.11 22.94
C ASP A 356 -1.90 -15.03 23.79
N ASP A 357 -1.45 -15.37 25.00
CA ASP A 357 -0.73 -14.44 25.89
C ASP A 357 0.67 -14.10 25.35
N GLU A 358 1.38 -15.09 24.82
CA GLU A 358 2.69 -14.90 24.19
C GLU A 358 2.57 -14.06 22.92
N GLU A 359 1.55 -14.31 22.10
CA GLU A 359 1.25 -13.50 20.90
C GLU A 359 0.96 -12.05 21.28
N ALA A 360 0.14 -11.83 22.31
CA ALA A 360 -0.16 -10.49 22.82
C ALA A 360 1.11 -9.78 23.33
N PHE A 361 2.01 -10.51 24.02
CA PHE A 361 3.29 -9.97 24.46
C PHE A 361 4.20 -9.62 23.29
N VAL A 362 4.39 -10.51 22.31
CA VAL A 362 5.18 -10.25 21.09
C VAL A 362 4.64 -9.03 20.34
N ARG A 363 3.31 -8.94 20.18
CA ARG A 363 2.66 -7.79 19.55
C ARG A 363 2.93 -6.49 20.31
N ALA A 364 2.88 -6.52 21.62
CA ALA A 364 3.18 -5.34 22.47
C ALA A 364 4.65 -4.91 22.36
N MET A 365 5.59 -5.86 22.25
CA MET A 365 7.01 -5.55 22.08
C MET A 365 7.30 -5.01 20.67
N ASN A 366 6.74 -5.62 19.64
CA ASN A 366 6.86 -5.13 18.25
C ASN A 366 6.28 -3.71 18.09
N ALA A 367 5.24 -3.37 18.84
CA ALA A 367 4.68 -2.02 18.86
C ALA A 367 5.62 -0.96 19.44
N LYS A 368 6.66 -1.35 20.20
CA LYS A 368 7.72 -0.43 20.66
C LYS A 368 8.77 -0.12 19.61
N GLY A 369 8.84 -0.92 18.54
CA GLY A 369 9.80 -0.81 17.45
C GLY A 369 11.02 -1.70 17.59
N ASP A 370 11.83 -1.67 16.54
CA ASP A 370 13.03 -2.48 16.46
C ASP A 370 14.24 -1.76 17.08
N ARG A 371 15.18 -2.56 17.57
CA ARG A 371 16.51 -2.09 17.95
C ARG A 371 17.31 -1.85 16.67
N ILE A 372 17.89 -0.66 16.54
CA ILE A 372 18.74 -0.29 15.40
C ILE A 372 20.03 0.35 15.88
N ALA A 373 21.12 0.14 15.15
CA ALA A 373 22.39 0.78 15.38
C ALA A 373 23.02 1.26 14.06
N VAL A 374 23.79 2.32 14.12
CA VAL A 374 24.59 2.80 12.99
C VAL A 374 26.06 2.68 13.35
N PHE A 375 26.83 1.99 12.51
CA PHE A 375 28.27 1.82 12.67
C PHE A 375 29.01 2.56 11.56
N ALA A 376 30.21 3.05 11.87
CA ALA A 376 31.14 3.51 10.86
C ALA A 376 31.92 2.32 10.31
N GLU A 377 32.03 2.24 9.00
CA GLU A 377 32.94 1.30 8.36
C GLU A 377 34.29 1.99 8.05
N PRO A 378 35.41 1.27 8.19
CA PRO A 378 36.70 1.82 7.75
C PRO A 378 36.64 2.17 6.27
N SER A 379 37.10 3.37 5.91
CA SER A 379 37.19 3.77 4.51
C SER A 379 38.12 2.80 3.79
N SER A 380 37.68 2.29 2.62
CA SER A 380 38.54 1.46 1.76
C SER A 380 39.77 2.21 1.24
N ALA A 381 39.94 3.48 1.59
CA ALA A 381 41.11 4.30 1.29
C ALA A 381 42.26 4.16 2.31
N ASP A 382 41.99 3.51 3.46
CA ASP A 382 42.95 3.38 4.56
C ASP A 382 43.66 1.99 4.57
N GLY A 383 43.46 1.16 3.52
CA GLY A 383 44.03 -0.16 3.36
C GLY A 383 45.06 -0.27 2.22
#